data_3deaacc742a60b7e724ea05ef2d51803
#
_entry.id   3deaacc742a60b7e724ea05ef2d51803
#
_cell.length_a   1.000
_cell.length_b   1.000
_cell.length_c   1.000
_cell.angle_alpha   90.00
_cell.angle_beta   90.00
_cell.angle_gamma   90.00
#
_symmetry.space_group_name_H-M   'P 1'
#
loop_
_entity.id
_entity.type
_entity.pdbx_description
1 polymer ?
#
loop_
_entity_poly.entity_id
_entity_poly.type
_entity_poly.pdbx_seq_one_letter_code
_entity_poly.pdbx_strand_id
1 'polypeptide(L)'
;NGNIQILASLIDSHFPVLIRLQYQRQQSAWKGDDLWDARYVVISGIDSKNKIVYFSDPLKGKEQTLSFDRLMEDWYPFRREYLVVYPVDREESLALLLNSDWDEEENSKMALEKFQTDVTMVPDNQFAWFNAAALLIENNHNEEAWDSFRTALQVGIPQRYLLYDFSLYGAAFKNGLAEELRDRTAAMLKINNHSEENWLWNGWAYTLLQDRSEAEKCFQKVLNINPNNS
;
A
#
# COMPACT_ATOMS: atom_id res chain seq x y z
N ASN A 1 -2.52 9.58 8.93
CA ASN A 1 -3.09 9.68 7.59
C ASN A 1 -2.77 11.03 6.97
N GLY A 2 -1.92 11.05 5.92
CA GLY A 2 -1.39 12.25 5.31
C GLY A 2 -2.43 13.19 4.70
N ASN A 3 -2.10 14.47 4.73
CA ASN A 3 -2.85 15.55 4.10
C ASN A 3 -1.89 16.66 3.64
N ILE A 4 -2.41 17.65 2.91
CA ILE A 4 -1.60 18.75 2.37
C ILE A 4 -0.93 19.57 3.50
N GLN A 5 -1.63 19.77 4.61
CA GLN A 5 -1.13 20.57 5.73
C GLN A 5 0.09 19.91 6.39
N ILE A 6 0.02 18.60 6.62
CA ILE A 6 1.14 17.84 7.21
C ILE A 6 2.34 17.84 6.26
N LEU A 7 2.11 17.65 4.94
CA LEU A 7 3.18 17.72 3.95
C LEU A 7 3.82 19.11 3.93
N ALA A 8 3.03 20.19 3.98
CA ALA A 8 3.54 21.55 4.02
C ALA A 8 4.42 21.77 5.27
N SER A 9 3.91 21.39 6.45
CA SER A 9 4.65 21.55 7.71
C SER A 9 5.97 20.76 7.72
N LEU A 10 6.00 19.56 7.17
CA LEU A 10 7.20 18.74 7.04
C LEU A 10 8.23 19.39 6.11
N ILE A 11 7.79 19.86 4.93
CA ILE A 11 8.66 20.51 3.94
C ILE A 11 9.19 21.85 4.45
N ASP A 12 8.36 22.69 5.08
CA ASP A 12 8.75 23.95 5.68
C ASP A 12 9.77 23.75 6.82
N SER A 13 9.65 22.61 7.51
CA SER A 13 10.61 22.19 8.55
C SER A 13 11.83 21.44 7.99
N HIS A 14 12.01 21.39 6.67
CA HIS A 14 13.13 20.72 5.99
C HIS A 14 13.24 19.21 6.27
N PHE A 15 12.12 18.51 6.40
CA PHE A 15 12.08 17.06 6.43
C PHE A 15 11.83 16.51 5.03
N PRO A 16 12.71 15.65 4.49
CA PRO A 16 12.44 14.93 3.24
C PRO A 16 11.24 13.99 3.41
N VAL A 17 10.28 14.09 2.50
CA VAL A 17 9.05 13.29 2.53
C VAL A 17 8.93 12.52 1.23
N LEU A 18 8.72 11.20 1.36
CA LEU A 18 8.38 10.32 0.26
C LEU A 18 6.92 9.91 0.39
N ILE A 19 6.20 9.93 -0.72
CA ILE A 19 4.85 9.38 -0.82
C ILE A 19 4.75 8.45 -2.01
N ARG A 20 3.76 7.55 -1.99
CA ARG A 20 3.47 6.66 -3.11
C ARG A 20 2.28 7.20 -3.89
N LEU A 21 2.44 7.37 -5.21
CA LEU A 21 1.39 7.84 -6.10
C LEU A 21 1.05 6.78 -7.13
N GLN A 22 -0.25 6.63 -7.40
CA GLN A 22 -0.70 5.85 -8.56
C GLN A 22 -0.45 6.62 -9.87
N TYR A 23 -0.35 5.88 -10.96
CA TYR A 23 -0.32 6.42 -12.31
C TYR A 23 -0.77 5.40 -13.34
N GLN A 24 -1.05 5.83 -14.55
CA GLN A 24 -1.34 4.96 -15.69
C GLN A 24 -0.08 4.76 -16.54
N ARG A 25 0.24 3.48 -16.80
CA ARG A 25 1.30 3.11 -17.74
C ARG A 25 0.85 3.38 -19.17
N GLN A 26 1.81 3.63 -20.05
CA GLN A 26 1.55 3.78 -21.47
C GLN A 26 1.54 2.44 -22.22
N GLN A 27 2.18 1.42 -21.65
CA GLN A 27 2.36 0.12 -22.30
C GLN A 27 2.01 -1.01 -21.33
N SER A 28 1.29 -1.98 -21.87
CA SER A 28 0.97 -3.22 -21.20
C SER A 28 2.21 -4.10 -21.03
N ALA A 29 2.34 -4.77 -19.88
CA ALA A 29 3.40 -5.72 -19.59
C ALA A 29 2.95 -7.18 -19.80
N TRP A 30 1.64 -7.45 -19.76
CA TRP A 30 1.04 -8.78 -20.01
C TRP A 30 -0.37 -8.64 -20.61
N LYS A 31 -0.91 -9.75 -21.07
CA LYS A 31 -2.27 -9.77 -21.63
C LYS A 31 -3.31 -9.50 -20.54
N GLY A 32 -4.14 -8.46 -20.73
CA GLY A 32 -5.17 -8.07 -19.77
C GLY A 32 -4.65 -7.17 -18.64
N ASP A 33 -3.46 -6.59 -18.82
CA ASP A 33 -2.91 -5.56 -17.93
C ASP A 33 -3.82 -4.33 -17.91
N ASP A 34 -4.26 -3.91 -16.73
CA ASP A 34 -5.10 -2.73 -16.52
C ASP A 34 -4.34 -1.40 -16.61
N LEU A 35 -3.03 -1.47 -16.84
CA LEU A 35 -2.10 -0.34 -16.95
C LEU A 35 -1.94 0.50 -15.67
N TRP A 36 -2.64 0.14 -14.59
CA TRP A 36 -2.45 0.78 -13.31
C TRP A 36 -1.06 0.45 -12.74
N ASP A 37 -0.40 1.43 -12.14
CA ASP A 37 0.92 1.23 -11.53
C ASP A 37 1.14 2.29 -10.43
N ALA A 38 2.22 2.14 -9.66
CA ALA A 38 2.55 3.05 -8.59
C ALA A 38 4.05 3.28 -8.47
N ARG A 39 4.43 4.40 -7.88
CA ARG A 39 5.82 4.71 -7.57
C ARG A 39 5.95 5.67 -6.41
N TYR A 40 7.09 5.60 -5.75
CA TYR A 40 7.48 6.62 -4.78
C TYR A 40 7.98 7.87 -5.48
N VAL A 41 7.58 9.01 -4.94
CA VAL A 41 8.08 10.34 -5.33
C VAL A 41 8.55 11.07 -4.08
N VAL A 42 9.49 12.00 -4.25
CA VAL A 42 9.98 12.87 -3.16
C VAL A 42 9.33 14.23 -3.30
N ILE A 43 8.59 14.65 -2.28
CA ILE A 43 8.00 15.99 -2.25
C ILE A 43 9.11 17.02 -2.04
N SER A 44 9.16 18.03 -2.88
CA SER A 44 10.19 19.07 -2.88
C SER A 44 9.68 20.48 -2.57
N GLY A 45 8.36 20.70 -2.62
CA GLY A 45 7.77 21.98 -2.31
C GLY A 45 6.25 21.99 -2.37
N ILE A 46 5.65 22.96 -1.69
CA ILE A 46 4.20 23.19 -1.68
C ILE A 46 3.90 24.66 -1.87
N ASP A 47 3.15 24.97 -2.92
CA ASP A 47 2.60 26.31 -3.16
C ASP A 47 1.13 26.35 -2.74
N SER A 48 0.90 26.76 -1.51
CA SER A 48 -0.46 26.83 -0.94
C SER A 48 -1.33 27.88 -1.63
N LYS A 49 -0.74 28.94 -2.20
CA LYS A 49 -1.47 30.00 -2.88
C LYS A 49 -2.06 29.51 -4.22
N ASN A 50 -1.26 28.80 -4.99
CA ASN A 50 -1.66 28.26 -6.29
C ASN A 50 -2.18 26.83 -6.21
N LYS A 51 -2.19 26.21 -5.01
CA LYS A 51 -2.59 24.81 -4.76
C LYS A 51 -1.80 23.79 -5.59
N ILE A 52 -0.49 23.96 -5.65
CA ILE A 52 0.45 23.11 -6.41
C ILE A 52 1.42 22.44 -5.46
N VAL A 53 1.69 21.15 -5.71
CA VAL A 53 2.78 20.40 -5.08
C VAL A 53 3.88 20.17 -6.11
N TYR A 54 5.12 20.41 -5.70
CA TYR A 54 6.33 20.13 -6.47
C TYR A 54 6.94 18.82 -5.96
N PHE A 55 7.42 17.97 -6.86
CA PHE A 55 8.04 16.71 -6.49
C PHE A 55 9.07 16.24 -7.51
N SER A 56 9.94 15.34 -7.07
CA SER A 56 10.87 14.60 -7.93
C SER A 56 10.34 13.20 -8.16
N ASP A 57 10.29 12.80 -9.42
CA ASP A 57 9.78 11.52 -9.91
C ASP A 57 10.95 10.70 -10.48
N PRO A 58 11.20 9.47 -10.03
CA PRO A 58 12.34 8.67 -10.52
C PRO A 58 12.28 8.35 -12.01
N LEU A 59 11.08 8.40 -12.63
CA LEU A 59 10.89 8.13 -14.06
C LEU A 59 10.86 9.40 -14.93
N LYS A 60 10.39 10.53 -14.37
CA LYS A 60 10.18 11.78 -15.11
C LYS A 60 11.19 12.87 -14.76
N GLY A 61 11.99 12.67 -13.71
CA GLY A 61 12.95 13.63 -13.21
C GLY A 61 12.41 14.62 -12.21
N LYS A 62 13.18 15.67 -11.97
CA LYS A 62 12.88 16.75 -11.01
C LYS A 62 11.77 17.68 -11.52
N GLU A 63 11.26 18.52 -10.61
CA GLU A 63 10.35 19.65 -10.93
C GLU A 63 9.03 19.23 -11.57
N GLN A 64 8.53 18.04 -11.20
CA GLN A 64 7.17 17.67 -11.56
C GLN A 64 6.17 18.42 -10.67
N THR A 65 4.96 18.64 -11.18
CA THR A 65 3.90 19.32 -10.43
C THR A 65 2.58 18.59 -10.52
N LEU A 66 1.79 18.69 -9.45
CA LEU A 66 0.38 18.27 -9.39
C LEU A 66 -0.44 19.32 -8.65
N SER A 67 -1.72 19.45 -9.00
CA SER A 67 -2.66 20.16 -8.14
C SER A 67 -2.90 19.40 -6.83
N PHE A 68 -3.36 20.10 -5.79
CA PHE A 68 -3.71 19.46 -4.52
C PHE A 68 -4.73 18.35 -4.70
N ASP A 69 -5.80 18.60 -5.47
CA ASP A 69 -6.86 17.63 -5.69
C ASP A 69 -6.32 16.37 -6.37
N ARG A 70 -5.50 16.53 -7.41
CA ARG A 70 -4.90 15.40 -8.12
C ARG A 70 -3.90 14.63 -7.24
N LEU A 71 -3.11 15.31 -6.43
CA LEU A 71 -2.22 14.65 -5.48
C LEU A 71 -3.02 13.80 -4.49
N MET A 72 -4.09 14.38 -3.91
CA MET A 72 -4.90 13.68 -2.92
C MET A 72 -5.64 12.47 -3.51
N GLU A 73 -6.01 12.53 -4.78
CA GLU A 73 -6.58 11.42 -5.54
C GLU A 73 -5.54 10.32 -5.82
N ASP A 74 -4.36 10.69 -6.36
CA ASP A 74 -3.31 9.74 -6.74
C ASP A 74 -2.61 9.11 -5.51
N TRP A 75 -2.68 9.73 -4.35
CA TRP A 75 -2.14 9.25 -3.09
C TRP A 75 -3.13 8.39 -2.29
N TYR A 76 -4.42 8.51 -2.55
CA TYR A 76 -5.50 7.82 -1.84
C TYR A 76 -5.39 6.30 -1.82
N PRO A 77 -4.99 5.60 -2.90
CA PRO A 77 -4.84 4.15 -2.91
C PRO A 77 -3.91 3.60 -1.82
N PHE A 78 -2.98 4.39 -1.35
CA PHE A 78 -1.95 4.01 -0.38
C PHE A 78 -2.22 4.57 1.02
N ARG A 79 -3.47 4.66 1.45
CA ARG A 79 -3.90 5.19 2.75
C ARG A 79 -3.36 6.60 3.05
N ARG A 80 -2.87 7.28 2.02
CA ARG A 80 -2.11 8.54 2.15
C ARG A 80 -0.95 8.43 3.13
N GLU A 81 -0.28 7.29 3.12
CA GLU A 81 0.94 7.06 3.88
C GLU A 81 2.09 7.93 3.34
N TYR A 82 2.94 8.36 4.25
CA TYR A 82 4.16 9.09 3.93
C TYR A 82 5.32 8.57 4.76
N LEU A 83 6.51 8.64 4.19
CA LEU A 83 7.75 8.28 4.84
C LEU A 83 8.58 9.55 5.05
N VAL A 84 9.02 9.76 6.27
CA VAL A 84 9.90 10.88 6.62
C VAL A 84 11.29 10.35 6.91
N VAL A 85 12.29 10.91 6.24
CA VAL A 85 13.70 10.58 6.50
C VAL A 85 14.29 11.66 7.36
N TYR A 86 14.83 11.29 8.54
CA TYR A 86 15.38 12.26 9.48
C TYR A 86 16.57 11.68 10.25
N PRO A 87 17.55 12.52 10.64
CA PRO A 87 18.61 12.12 11.55
C PRO A 87 18.08 12.06 13.01
N VAL A 88 18.68 11.20 13.84
CA VAL A 88 18.21 10.91 15.21
C VAL A 88 18.10 12.17 16.08
N ASP A 89 18.96 13.14 15.89
CA ASP A 89 18.96 14.43 16.63
C ASP A 89 17.77 15.33 16.28
N ARG A 90 16.96 14.98 15.28
CA ARG A 90 15.74 15.69 14.89
C ARG A 90 14.44 14.97 15.25
N GLU A 91 14.53 13.81 15.91
CA GLU A 91 13.37 12.97 16.26
C GLU A 91 12.34 13.73 17.11
N GLU A 92 12.78 14.43 18.15
CA GLU A 92 11.89 15.22 19.02
C GLU A 92 11.15 16.33 18.23
N SER A 93 11.85 17.00 17.33
CA SER A 93 11.24 18.03 16.47
C SER A 93 10.20 17.45 15.53
N LEU A 94 10.44 16.25 15.00
CA LEU A 94 9.50 15.54 14.13
C LEU A 94 8.28 15.06 14.93
N ALA A 95 8.49 14.49 16.12
CA ALA A 95 7.42 14.04 17.00
C ALA A 95 6.47 15.19 17.39
N LEU A 96 7.03 16.34 17.75
CA LEU A 96 6.23 17.54 18.05
C LEU A 96 5.42 18.03 16.83
N LEU A 97 5.99 17.95 15.64
CA LEU A 97 5.32 18.36 14.41
C LEU A 97 4.18 17.40 14.03
N LEU A 98 4.40 16.11 14.17
CA LEU A 98 3.41 15.07 13.83
C LEU A 98 2.31 14.95 14.90
N ASN A 99 2.59 15.31 16.14
CA ASN A 99 1.64 15.26 17.26
C ASN A 99 0.97 13.87 17.37
N SER A 100 -0.36 13.79 17.24
CA SER A 100 -1.10 12.51 17.28
C SER A 100 -0.72 11.54 16.15
N ASP A 101 -0.25 12.02 15.00
CA ASP A 101 0.24 11.15 13.91
C ASP A 101 1.57 10.46 14.26
N TRP A 102 2.26 10.87 15.34
CA TRP A 102 3.47 10.21 15.84
C TRP A 102 3.18 8.88 16.54
N ASP A 103 2.03 8.75 17.19
CA ASP A 103 1.58 7.50 17.81
C ASP A 103 0.95 6.60 16.75
N GLU A 104 1.62 5.48 16.45
CA GLU A 104 1.20 4.56 15.38
C GLU A 104 -0.18 3.94 15.67
N GLU A 105 -0.47 3.62 16.93
CA GLU A 105 -1.76 3.00 17.32
C GLU A 105 -2.90 4.00 17.19
N GLU A 106 -2.72 5.22 17.67
CA GLU A 106 -3.71 6.29 17.56
C GLU A 106 -3.92 6.69 16.08
N ASN A 107 -2.85 6.82 15.32
CA ASN A 107 -2.91 7.14 13.89
C ASN A 107 -3.65 6.03 13.11
N SER A 108 -3.37 4.75 13.39
CA SER A 108 -4.05 3.62 12.75
C SER A 108 -5.55 3.62 13.06
N LYS A 109 -5.95 3.90 14.30
CA LYS A 109 -7.37 4.01 14.69
C LYS A 109 -8.08 5.17 13.97
N MET A 110 -7.49 6.35 13.98
CA MET A 110 -8.06 7.52 13.27
C MET A 110 -8.18 7.28 11.77
N ALA A 111 -7.18 6.60 11.18
CA ALA A 111 -7.22 6.23 9.78
C ALA A 111 -8.34 5.22 9.48
N LEU A 112 -8.55 4.22 10.36
CA LEU A 112 -9.61 3.25 10.22
C LEU A 112 -11.00 3.92 10.25
N GLU A 113 -11.28 4.77 11.23
CA GLU A 113 -12.54 5.51 11.33
C GLU A 113 -12.81 6.33 10.05
N LYS A 114 -11.79 6.96 9.52
CA LYS A 114 -11.87 7.71 8.28
C LYS A 114 -12.26 6.81 7.10
N PHE A 115 -11.55 5.70 6.89
CA PHE A 115 -11.84 4.81 5.76
C PHE A 115 -13.17 4.06 5.92
N GLN A 116 -13.63 3.77 7.13
CA GLN A 116 -14.99 3.29 7.40
C GLN A 116 -16.06 4.32 7.01
N THR A 117 -15.77 5.60 7.20
CA THR A 117 -16.62 6.66 6.68
C THR A 117 -16.59 6.72 5.16
N ASP A 118 -15.39 6.64 4.57
CA ASP A 118 -15.19 6.69 3.11
C ASP A 118 -15.94 5.55 2.39
N VAL A 119 -15.94 4.31 2.92
CA VAL A 119 -16.69 3.19 2.31
C VAL A 119 -18.22 3.42 2.32
N THR A 120 -18.71 4.17 3.28
CA THR A 120 -20.13 4.55 3.35
C THR A 120 -20.46 5.65 2.34
N MET A 121 -19.56 6.62 2.18
CA MET A 121 -19.78 7.80 1.33
C MET A 121 -19.51 7.50 -0.16
N VAL A 122 -18.56 6.62 -0.47
CA VAL A 122 -18.14 6.27 -1.83
C VAL A 122 -18.01 4.75 -1.99
N PRO A 123 -19.13 3.99 -1.91
CA PRO A 123 -19.12 2.53 -1.92
C PRO A 123 -18.54 1.90 -3.21
N ASP A 124 -18.50 2.67 -4.29
CA ASP A 124 -17.94 2.24 -5.58
C ASP A 124 -16.42 2.44 -5.66
N ASN A 125 -15.78 2.95 -4.60
CA ASN A 125 -14.34 3.13 -4.57
C ASN A 125 -13.66 1.89 -3.97
N GLN A 126 -13.07 1.06 -4.84
CA GLN A 126 -12.34 -0.15 -4.45
C GLN A 126 -11.21 0.11 -3.45
N PHE A 127 -10.54 1.27 -3.55
CA PHE A 127 -9.45 1.61 -2.63
C PHE A 127 -9.96 1.99 -1.24
N ALA A 128 -11.17 2.54 -1.12
CA ALA A 128 -11.77 2.79 0.20
C ALA A 128 -11.95 1.48 0.96
N TRP A 129 -12.53 0.47 0.32
CA TRP A 129 -12.72 -0.85 0.90
C TRP A 129 -11.40 -1.55 1.22
N PHE A 130 -10.43 -1.51 0.30
CA PHE A 130 -9.12 -2.14 0.52
C PHE A 130 -8.36 -1.47 1.67
N ASN A 131 -8.35 -0.14 1.72
CA ASN A 131 -7.68 0.62 2.77
C ASN A 131 -8.32 0.39 4.16
N ALA A 132 -9.67 0.36 4.23
CA ALA A 132 -10.37 0.00 5.46
C ALA A 132 -10.00 -1.43 5.91
N ALA A 133 -9.98 -2.38 4.98
CA ALA A 133 -9.62 -3.76 5.26
C ALA A 133 -8.20 -3.93 5.77
N ALA A 134 -7.23 -3.25 5.17
CA ALA A 134 -5.83 -3.29 5.62
C ALA A 134 -5.69 -2.78 7.07
N LEU A 135 -6.37 -1.69 7.41
CA LEU A 135 -6.38 -1.14 8.77
C LEU A 135 -7.15 -2.02 9.76
N LEU A 136 -8.21 -2.71 9.32
CA LEU A 136 -8.90 -3.71 10.15
C LEU A 136 -7.95 -4.86 10.54
N ILE A 137 -7.09 -5.33 9.62
CA ILE A 137 -6.08 -6.36 9.93
C ILE A 137 -5.06 -5.84 10.95
N GLU A 138 -4.59 -4.61 10.81
CA GLU A 138 -3.67 -3.98 11.76
C GLU A 138 -4.29 -3.87 13.15
N ASN A 139 -5.60 -3.65 13.23
CA ASN A 139 -6.37 -3.58 14.47
C ASN A 139 -6.97 -4.94 14.92
N ASN A 140 -6.54 -6.07 14.32
CA ASN A 140 -6.96 -7.45 14.63
C ASN A 140 -8.45 -7.79 14.39
N HIS A 141 -9.15 -7.03 13.56
CA HIS A 141 -10.52 -7.28 13.10
C HIS A 141 -10.52 -8.16 11.83
N ASN A 142 -10.03 -9.40 11.95
CA ASN A 142 -9.70 -10.23 10.79
C ASN A 142 -10.91 -10.60 9.91
N GLU A 143 -12.07 -10.93 10.51
CA GLU A 143 -13.28 -11.31 9.75
C GLU A 143 -13.85 -10.12 8.97
N GLU A 144 -14.00 -8.97 9.63
CA GLU A 144 -14.47 -7.74 9.00
C GLU A 144 -13.52 -7.26 7.87
N ALA A 145 -12.22 -7.43 8.09
CA ALA A 145 -11.21 -7.15 7.08
C ALA A 145 -11.41 -8.01 5.83
N TRP A 146 -11.66 -9.30 6.02
CA TRP A 146 -11.88 -10.21 4.89
C TRP A 146 -13.12 -9.84 4.08
N ASP A 147 -14.22 -9.47 4.73
CA ASP A 147 -15.44 -9.01 4.05
C ASP A 147 -15.22 -7.73 3.26
N SER A 148 -14.45 -6.80 3.83
CA SER A 148 -14.06 -5.57 3.15
C SER A 148 -13.14 -5.83 1.94
N PHE A 149 -12.16 -6.74 2.07
CA PHE A 149 -11.32 -7.16 0.94
C PHE A 149 -12.13 -7.82 -0.18
N ARG A 150 -13.10 -8.68 0.16
CA ARG A 150 -14.00 -9.27 -0.85
C ARG A 150 -14.77 -8.19 -1.61
N THR A 151 -15.25 -7.18 -0.92
CA THR A 151 -15.94 -6.04 -1.55
C THR A 151 -14.99 -5.27 -2.46
N ALA A 152 -13.78 -4.94 -2.03
CA ALA A 152 -12.77 -4.28 -2.86
C ALA A 152 -12.48 -5.06 -4.15
N LEU A 153 -12.39 -6.39 -4.06
CA LEU A 153 -12.16 -7.27 -5.21
C LEU A 153 -13.36 -7.30 -6.16
N GLN A 154 -14.58 -7.26 -5.63
CA GLN A 154 -15.81 -7.21 -6.44
C GLN A 154 -15.99 -5.88 -7.17
N VAL A 155 -15.65 -4.77 -6.51
CA VAL A 155 -15.65 -3.42 -7.11
C VAL A 155 -14.59 -3.31 -8.20
N GLY A 156 -13.43 -3.94 -8.02
CA GLY A 156 -12.42 -4.07 -9.07
C GLY A 156 -11.06 -3.46 -8.73
N ILE A 157 -10.39 -4.01 -7.70
CA ILE A 157 -9.01 -3.59 -7.37
C ILE A 157 -8.08 -3.92 -8.55
N PRO A 158 -7.18 -3.02 -8.96
CA PRO A 158 -6.20 -3.29 -10.01
C PRO A 158 -5.30 -4.47 -9.66
N GLN A 159 -5.01 -5.35 -10.63
CA GLN A 159 -4.17 -6.53 -10.37
C GLN A 159 -2.80 -6.18 -9.85
N ARG A 160 -2.17 -5.12 -10.39
CA ARG A 160 -0.86 -4.66 -9.92
C ARG A 160 -0.87 -4.16 -8.48
N TYR A 161 -2.02 -3.71 -7.97
CA TYR A 161 -2.12 -3.27 -6.59
C TYR A 161 -1.65 -4.35 -5.62
N LEU A 162 -1.97 -5.62 -5.91
CA LEU A 162 -1.55 -6.79 -5.13
C LEU A 162 -0.04 -7.10 -5.22
N LEU A 163 0.74 -6.33 -5.97
CA LEU A 163 2.21 -6.35 -5.96
C LEU A 163 2.80 -5.30 -5.00
N TYR A 164 1.97 -4.42 -4.46
CA TYR A 164 2.38 -3.31 -3.59
C TYR A 164 1.84 -3.43 -2.17
N ASP A 165 0.71 -4.13 -1.99
CA ASP A 165 0.08 -4.32 -0.69
C ASP A 165 -0.40 -5.76 -0.54
N PHE A 166 0.17 -6.46 0.45
CA PHE A 166 -0.07 -7.88 0.73
C PHE A 166 -1.02 -8.09 1.91
N SER A 167 -1.69 -7.06 2.41
CA SER A 167 -2.63 -7.14 3.54
C SER A 167 -3.75 -8.16 3.29
N LEU A 168 -4.22 -8.25 2.03
CA LEU A 168 -5.19 -9.26 1.60
C LEU A 168 -4.70 -10.70 1.88
N TYR A 169 -3.44 -10.99 1.58
CA TYR A 169 -2.87 -12.33 1.81
C TYR A 169 -2.72 -12.62 3.29
N GLY A 170 -2.30 -11.60 4.07
CA GLY A 170 -2.26 -11.69 5.53
C GLY A 170 -3.65 -11.97 6.13
N ALA A 171 -4.69 -11.31 5.61
CA ALA A 171 -6.07 -11.55 6.02
C ALA A 171 -6.53 -12.97 5.70
N ALA A 172 -6.29 -13.44 4.47
CA ALA A 172 -6.63 -14.80 4.06
C ALA A 172 -5.93 -15.85 4.94
N PHE A 173 -4.64 -15.64 5.22
CA PHE A 173 -3.87 -16.52 6.11
C PHE A 173 -4.43 -16.55 7.54
N LYS A 174 -4.67 -15.39 8.15
CA LYS A 174 -5.21 -15.28 9.51
C LYS A 174 -6.60 -15.90 9.67
N ASN A 175 -7.40 -15.88 8.61
CA ASN A 175 -8.73 -16.50 8.55
C ASN A 175 -8.70 -17.98 8.10
N GLY A 176 -7.52 -18.57 7.89
CA GLY A 176 -7.40 -19.98 7.49
C GLY A 176 -7.87 -20.28 6.06
N LEU A 177 -7.99 -19.28 5.19
CA LEU A 177 -8.51 -19.38 3.82
C LEU A 177 -7.43 -19.88 2.86
N ALA A 178 -6.97 -21.10 3.10
CA ALA A 178 -5.80 -21.69 2.48
C ALA A 178 -5.93 -21.82 0.94
N GLU A 179 -7.07 -22.30 0.46
CA GLU A 179 -7.31 -22.48 -0.97
C GLU A 179 -7.38 -21.15 -1.71
N GLU A 180 -8.07 -20.16 -1.14
CA GLU A 180 -8.16 -18.85 -1.72
C GLU A 180 -6.80 -18.13 -1.78
N LEU A 181 -6.02 -18.23 -0.71
CA LEU A 181 -4.66 -17.68 -0.66
C LEU A 181 -3.76 -18.33 -1.74
N ARG A 182 -3.82 -19.69 -1.86
CA ARG A 182 -3.10 -20.44 -2.89
C ARG A 182 -3.48 -19.98 -4.28
N ASP A 183 -4.78 -19.91 -4.57
CA ASP A 183 -5.27 -19.62 -5.93
C ASP A 183 -4.95 -18.18 -6.35
N ARG A 184 -5.05 -17.21 -5.44
CA ARG A 184 -4.70 -15.82 -5.71
C ARG A 184 -3.21 -15.64 -5.95
N THR A 185 -2.38 -16.18 -5.07
CA THR A 185 -0.93 -16.09 -5.23
C THR A 185 -0.45 -16.83 -6.47
N ALA A 186 -1.02 -18.01 -6.78
CA ALA A 186 -0.73 -18.74 -8.01
C ALA A 186 -1.14 -17.96 -9.27
N ALA A 187 -2.24 -17.22 -9.23
CA ALA A 187 -2.65 -16.34 -10.34
C ALA A 187 -1.63 -15.21 -10.57
N MET A 188 -1.14 -14.59 -9.51
CA MET A 188 -0.11 -13.55 -9.59
C MET A 188 1.24 -14.10 -10.06
N LEU A 189 1.61 -15.31 -9.65
CA LEU A 189 2.83 -15.98 -10.11
C LEU A 189 2.82 -16.34 -11.60
N LYS A 190 1.64 -16.50 -12.23
CA LYS A 190 1.52 -16.62 -13.70
C LYS A 190 1.85 -15.31 -14.42
N ILE A 191 1.64 -14.16 -13.75
CA ILE A 191 1.93 -12.83 -14.30
C ILE A 191 3.41 -12.49 -14.04
N ASN A 192 3.88 -12.71 -12.82
CA ASN A 192 5.26 -12.45 -12.41
C ASN A 192 5.80 -13.59 -11.54
N ASN A 193 6.53 -14.51 -12.15
CA ASN A 193 7.12 -15.68 -11.47
C ASN A 193 8.40 -15.36 -10.68
N HIS A 194 8.85 -14.10 -10.68
CA HIS A 194 9.97 -13.61 -9.88
C HIS A 194 9.51 -12.81 -8.64
N SER A 195 8.22 -12.79 -8.33
CA SER A 195 7.71 -12.17 -7.12
C SER A 195 8.02 -13.04 -5.90
N GLU A 196 8.98 -12.60 -5.10
CA GLU A 196 9.37 -13.24 -3.84
C GLU A 196 8.17 -13.40 -2.91
N GLU A 197 7.41 -12.33 -2.71
CA GLU A 197 6.28 -12.29 -1.79
C GLU A 197 5.15 -13.23 -2.23
N ASN A 198 4.87 -13.31 -3.53
CA ASN A 198 3.84 -14.24 -4.00
C ASN A 198 4.27 -15.71 -3.82
N TRP A 199 5.57 -16.04 -3.96
CA TRP A 199 6.07 -17.37 -3.61
C TRP A 199 5.99 -17.62 -2.11
N LEU A 200 6.33 -16.64 -1.28
CA LEU A 200 6.25 -16.73 0.17
C LEU A 200 4.82 -17.02 0.63
N TRP A 201 3.86 -16.22 0.19
CA TRP A 201 2.45 -16.40 0.56
C TRP A 201 1.84 -17.68 -0.02
N ASN A 202 2.28 -18.13 -1.20
CA ASN A 202 1.88 -19.41 -1.75
C ASN A 202 2.39 -20.57 -0.90
N GLY A 203 3.63 -20.50 -0.41
CA GLY A 203 4.19 -21.44 0.55
C GLY A 203 3.40 -21.51 1.86
N TRP A 204 3.00 -20.35 2.40
CA TRP A 204 2.13 -20.30 3.58
C TRP A 204 0.76 -20.91 3.33
N ALA A 205 0.19 -20.73 2.13
CA ALA A 205 -1.07 -21.38 1.76
C ALA A 205 -0.94 -22.92 1.78
N TYR A 206 0.13 -23.46 1.18
CA TYR A 206 0.38 -24.91 1.22
C TYR A 206 0.69 -25.42 2.64
N THR A 207 1.27 -24.59 3.50
CA THR A 207 1.44 -24.91 4.93
C THR A 207 0.09 -25.09 5.63
N LEU A 208 -0.86 -24.18 5.39
CA LEU A 208 -2.24 -24.32 5.90
C LEU A 208 -2.96 -25.56 5.34
N LEU A 209 -2.71 -25.90 4.06
CA LEU A 209 -3.24 -27.11 3.41
C LEU A 209 -2.53 -28.41 3.88
N GLN A 210 -1.51 -28.32 4.72
CA GLN A 210 -0.68 -29.43 5.17
C GLN A 210 0.07 -30.14 4.04
N ASP A 211 0.24 -29.49 2.88
CA ASP A 211 1.06 -29.98 1.77
C ASP A 211 2.51 -29.49 1.93
N ARG A 212 3.26 -30.23 2.75
CA ARG A 212 4.65 -29.92 3.05
C ARG A 212 5.53 -29.87 1.80
N SER A 213 5.29 -30.77 0.83
CA SER A 213 6.12 -30.87 -0.37
C SER A 213 6.02 -29.61 -1.23
N GLU A 214 4.80 -29.10 -1.47
CA GLU A 214 4.60 -27.88 -2.24
C GLU A 214 5.03 -26.63 -1.45
N ALA A 215 4.81 -26.60 -0.13
CA ALA A 215 5.31 -25.52 0.72
C ALA A 215 6.84 -25.39 0.64
N GLU A 216 7.59 -26.48 0.79
CA GLU A 216 9.06 -26.50 0.69
C GLU A 216 9.54 -26.00 -0.69
N LYS A 217 8.89 -26.40 -1.79
CA LYS A 217 9.22 -25.90 -3.14
C LYS A 217 9.03 -24.38 -3.26
N CYS A 218 7.93 -23.85 -2.71
CA CYS A 218 7.65 -22.42 -2.71
C CYS A 218 8.71 -21.64 -1.91
N PHE A 219 9.03 -22.08 -0.69
CA PHE A 219 10.05 -21.43 0.13
C PHE A 219 11.47 -21.54 -0.50
N GLN A 220 11.78 -22.65 -1.17
CA GLN A 220 13.03 -22.75 -1.93
C GLN A 220 13.08 -21.73 -3.08
N LYS A 221 11.95 -21.42 -3.74
CA LYS A 221 11.88 -20.36 -4.75
C LYS A 221 12.14 -18.98 -4.14
N VAL A 222 11.59 -18.70 -2.95
CA VAL A 222 11.88 -17.46 -2.21
C VAL A 222 13.38 -17.32 -1.97
N LEU A 223 14.02 -18.34 -1.39
CA LEU A 223 15.46 -18.33 -1.10
C LEU A 223 16.34 -18.25 -2.36
N ASN A 224 15.87 -18.78 -3.49
CA ASN A 224 16.59 -18.64 -4.77
C ASN A 224 16.50 -17.21 -5.34
N ILE A 225 15.41 -16.47 -5.05
CA ILE A 225 15.24 -15.06 -5.44
C ILE A 225 16.00 -14.16 -4.48
N ASN A 226 15.84 -14.40 -3.18
CA ASN A 226 16.47 -13.64 -2.10
C ASN A 226 17.05 -14.58 -1.04
N PRO A 227 18.35 -14.90 -1.10
CA PRO A 227 18.99 -15.81 -0.14
C PRO A 227 19.00 -15.32 1.31
N ASN A 228 18.72 -14.02 1.54
CA ASN A 228 18.68 -13.43 2.87
C ASN A 228 17.27 -13.41 3.50
N ASN A 229 16.28 -13.93 2.80
CA ASN A 229 14.94 -14.10 3.35
C ASN A 229 14.93 -15.32 4.27
N SER A 230 14.92 -15.10 5.59
CA SER A 230 14.98 -16.16 6.61
C SER A 230 13.84 -16.03 7.62
#